data_cf69852be354853a621bad4a2529f28a
#
_entry.id   cf69852be354853a621bad4a2529f28a
#
_cell.length_a   1.000
_cell.length_b   1.000
_cell.length_c   1.000
_cell.angle_alpha   90.00
_cell.angle_beta   90.00
_cell.angle_gamma   90.00
#
_symmetry.space_group_name_H-M   'P 1'
#
loop_
_entity.id
_entity.type
_entity.pdbx_description
1 polymer ?
#
loop_
_entity_poly.entity_id
_entity_poly.type
_entity_poly.pdbx_seq_one_letter_code
_entity_poly.pdbx_strand_id
1 'polypeptide(L)'
;QIVIKRLWSISAGVCFWSSFFAYLTFGGIVCYNLYKKIVRKAFAMRLDKFVSSQRNDISRSMVRELCRKGQVTVNGKVAKAADAKVSENDIVAVKGVEICYKKYVYIMMNKPQGVVCSTRDGESKTVLELVPPEMFREGLFPAGRLDKDTEGFVLLTDDGALAHRMLSPKTHVPKTYFVRLRDPWQENYAQAFAEGMTIDGGEKCLPAEFSASVNCPDECTVVLHEGKYHQVKRMFEKLGNKVVFLKRIKIGELPLDPDLPL
;
A
#
# COMPACT_ATOMS: atom_id res chain seq x y z
N GLN A 1 19.74 5.81 3.64
CA GLN A 1 19.22 4.48 3.23
C GLN A 1 17.72 4.49 3.43
N ILE A 2 16.95 4.48 2.34
CA ILE A 2 15.47 4.43 2.41
C ILE A 2 15.12 3.00 2.79
N VAL A 3 14.52 2.80 3.95
CA VAL A 3 14.02 1.49 4.38
C VAL A 3 12.54 1.39 4.04
N ILE A 4 12.21 0.36 3.30
CA ILE A 4 10.86 0.03 2.86
C ILE A 4 10.47 -1.28 3.54
N LYS A 5 9.36 -1.28 4.27
CA LYS A 5 8.85 -2.50 4.90
C LYS A 5 7.88 -3.20 3.97
N ARG A 6 8.17 -4.45 3.64
CA ARG A 6 7.24 -5.33 2.95
C ARG A 6 6.20 -5.77 3.97
N LEU A 7 4.95 -5.38 3.79
CA LEU A 7 3.85 -5.88 4.58
C LEU A 7 3.65 -7.36 4.20
N TRP A 8 4.13 -8.25 5.07
CA TRP A 8 4.12 -9.69 4.83
C TRP A 8 2.72 -10.25 4.70
N SER A 9 2.58 -11.15 3.75
CA SER A 9 1.37 -11.82 3.37
C SER A 9 0.69 -12.52 4.55
N ILE A 10 -0.57 -12.33 4.60
CA ILE A 10 -1.56 -13.23 5.17
C ILE A 10 -1.49 -14.58 4.42
N SER A 11 -0.55 -15.44 4.80
CA SER A 11 -0.50 -16.84 4.34
C SER A 11 -0.31 -17.84 5.48
N ALA A 12 -0.48 -17.38 6.73
CA ALA A 12 -0.61 -18.25 7.88
C ALA A 12 -1.83 -17.77 8.69
N GLY A 13 -3.00 -18.21 8.29
CA GLY A 13 -4.18 -18.55 9.08
C GLY A 13 -4.64 -17.69 10.25
N VAL A 14 -4.27 -16.41 10.37
CA VAL A 14 -4.89 -15.50 11.36
C VAL A 14 -5.12 -14.14 10.72
N CYS A 15 -6.37 -13.92 10.33
CA CYS A 15 -6.88 -12.65 9.82
C CYS A 15 -6.87 -11.59 10.92
N PHE A 16 -5.99 -10.59 10.85
CA PHE A 16 -6.12 -9.35 11.64
C PHE A 16 -7.14 -8.36 11.02
N TRP A 17 -7.96 -8.82 10.08
CA TRP A 17 -9.07 -8.08 9.45
C TRP A 17 -10.43 -8.61 9.88
N SER A 18 -10.55 -9.09 11.12
CA SER A 18 -11.82 -9.66 11.63
C SER A 18 -12.94 -8.62 11.87
N SER A 19 -12.69 -7.34 11.68
CA SER A 19 -13.74 -6.32 11.86
C SER A 19 -14.48 -5.92 10.58
N PHE A 20 -14.07 -6.41 9.39
CA PHE A 20 -14.75 -6.06 8.13
C PHE A 20 -15.55 -7.22 7.50
N PHE A 21 -15.53 -8.42 8.11
CA PHE A 21 -16.28 -9.61 7.65
C PHE A 21 -17.13 -10.27 8.73
N ALA A 22 -17.68 -9.49 9.64
CA ALA A 22 -18.63 -9.99 10.64
C ALA A 22 -20.07 -9.86 10.16
N TYR A 23 -20.44 -10.52 9.07
CA TYR A 23 -21.82 -10.90 8.77
C TYR A 23 -21.81 -12.04 7.76
N LEU A 24 -21.74 -13.27 8.23
CA LEU A 24 -22.29 -14.50 7.62
C LEU A 24 -21.81 -15.72 8.45
N THR A 25 -22.34 -15.85 9.66
CA THR A 25 -22.29 -17.09 10.40
C THR A 25 -23.66 -17.78 10.33
N PHE A 26 -23.77 -18.76 9.46
CA PHE A 26 -24.67 -19.89 9.67
C PHE A 26 -24.05 -21.14 9.02
N GLY A 27 -23.75 -22.18 9.84
CA GLY A 27 -23.38 -23.50 9.38
C GLY A 27 -21.87 -23.81 9.29
N GLY A 28 -21.18 -23.90 10.41
CA GLY A 28 -19.71 -23.89 10.54
C GLY A 28 -18.91 -25.14 10.11
N ILE A 29 -19.43 -26.16 9.43
CA ILE A 29 -18.65 -27.33 8.99
C ILE A 29 -18.84 -27.64 7.50
N VAL A 30 -20.00 -27.38 6.93
CA VAL A 30 -20.28 -27.64 5.52
C VAL A 30 -19.64 -26.58 4.62
N CYS A 31 -19.54 -25.34 5.07
CA CYS A 31 -18.88 -24.25 4.32
C CYS A 31 -17.36 -24.44 4.18
N TYR A 32 -16.66 -25.00 5.17
CA TYR A 32 -15.21 -25.19 5.09
C TYR A 32 -14.79 -26.21 4.02
N ASN A 33 -15.56 -27.29 3.88
CA ASN A 33 -15.31 -28.31 2.85
C ASN A 33 -15.78 -27.86 1.45
N LEU A 34 -16.85 -27.06 1.36
CA LEU A 34 -17.29 -26.45 0.11
C LEU A 34 -16.33 -25.34 -0.33
N TYR A 35 -15.85 -24.50 0.61
CA TYR A 35 -14.81 -23.49 0.39
C TYR A 35 -13.51 -24.14 -0.12
N LYS A 36 -13.04 -25.23 0.50
CA LYS A 36 -11.91 -26.02 -0.01
C LYS A 36 -12.16 -26.62 -1.42
N LYS A 37 -13.41 -26.94 -1.75
CA LYS A 37 -13.77 -27.50 -3.07
C LYS A 37 -13.96 -26.43 -4.15
N ILE A 38 -14.44 -25.23 -3.78
CA ILE A 38 -14.63 -24.09 -4.68
C ILE A 38 -13.29 -23.35 -4.89
N VAL A 39 -12.46 -23.21 -3.87
CA VAL A 39 -11.10 -22.64 -3.98
C VAL A 39 -10.14 -23.60 -4.70
N ARG A 40 -10.48 -24.88 -4.85
CA ARG A 40 -9.74 -25.87 -5.64
C ARG A 40 -9.97 -25.80 -7.16
N LYS A 41 -10.47 -24.72 -7.71
CA LYS A 41 -10.13 -24.39 -9.09
C LYS A 41 -8.67 -23.92 -9.06
N ALA A 42 -7.77 -24.89 -9.01
CA ALA A 42 -6.35 -24.72 -8.87
C ALA A 42 -5.90 -23.66 -9.87
N PHE A 43 -5.48 -22.52 -9.35
CA PHE A 43 -4.76 -21.54 -10.12
C PHE A 43 -3.48 -22.21 -10.62
N ALA A 44 -3.56 -22.77 -11.83
CA ALA A 44 -2.42 -23.42 -12.45
C ALA A 44 -1.78 -22.43 -13.42
N MET A 45 -0.55 -22.02 -13.15
CA MET A 45 0.23 -21.22 -14.09
C MET A 45 1.48 -21.97 -14.55
N ARG A 46 2.07 -21.51 -15.64
CA ARG A 46 3.34 -22.05 -16.12
C ARG A 46 4.45 -21.68 -15.13
N LEU A 47 5.38 -22.61 -14.91
CA LEU A 47 6.54 -22.42 -14.02
C LEU A 47 7.39 -21.23 -14.43
N ASP A 48 7.62 -21.01 -15.74
CA ASP A 48 8.36 -19.83 -16.21
C ASP A 48 7.67 -18.52 -15.85
N LYS A 49 6.34 -18.47 -15.91
CA LYS A 49 5.54 -17.30 -15.50
C LYS A 49 5.53 -17.16 -13.97
N PHE A 50 5.42 -18.28 -13.23
CA PHE A 50 5.48 -18.26 -11.77
C PHE A 50 6.78 -17.61 -11.29
N VAL A 51 7.94 -18.11 -11.74
CA VAL A 51 9.25 -17.60 -11.32
C VAL A 51 9.44 -16.14 -11.73
N SER A 52 9.20 -15.81 -13.00
CA SER A 52 9.41 -14.44 -13.51
C SER A 52 8.47 -13.40 -12.88
N SER A 53 7.28 -13.81 -12.43
CA SER A 53 6.35 -12.91 -11.73
C SER A 53 6.74 -12.63 -10.27
N GLN A 54 7.59 -13.47 -9.68
CA GLN A 54 8.05 -13.33 -8.29
C GLN A 54 9.49 -12.79 -8.20
N ARG A 55 10.26 -12.90 -9.28
CA ARG A 55 11.69 -12.56 -9.36
C ARG A 55 11.95 -11.76 -10.65
N ASN A 56 12.14 -10.44 -10.53
CA ASN A 56 12.37 -9.56 -11.68
C ASN A 56 13.75 -9.76 -12.33
N ASP A 57 14.70 -10.28 -11.57
CA ASP A 57 16.04 -10.62 -12.03
C ASP A 57 16.08 -11.91 -12.87
N ILE A 58 14.96 -12.66 -12.97
CA ILE A 58 14.88 -13.93 -13.69
C ILE A 58 13.80 -13.85 -14.78
N SER A 59 14.23 -13.69 -16.02
CA SER A 59 13.33 -13.70 -17.18
C SER A 59 12.80 -15.11 -17.48
N ARG A 60 11.68 -15.21 -18.21
CA ARG A 60 11.10 -16.49 -18.62
C ARG A 60 12.07 -17.34 -19.47
N SER A 61 12.95 -16.70 -20.26
CA SER A 61 14.00 -17.39 -21.02
C SER A 61 15.08 -17.95 -20.09
N MET A 62 15.48 -17.19 -19.07
CA MET A 62 16.40 -17.68 -18.04
C MET A 62 15.84 -18.87 -17.27
N VAL A 63 14.54 -18.88 -16.95
CA VAL A 63 13.91 -20.04 -16.29
C VAL A 63 14.02 -21.30 -17.14
N ARG A 64 13.84 -21.19 -18.47
CA ARG A 64 14.01 -22.35 -19.38
C ARG A 64 15.44 -22.91 -19.34
N GLU A 65 16.43 -22.02 -19.30
CA GLU A 65 17.84 -22.41 -19.19
C GLU A 65 18.14 -23.07 -17.84
N LEU A 66 17.64 -22.48 -16.74
CA LEU A 66 17.79 -23.02 -15.39
C LEU A 66 17.12 -24.41 -15.24
N CYS A 67 15.97 -24.64 -15.88
CA CYS A 67 15.34 -25.96 -15.90
C CYS A 67 16.23 -26.98 -16.65
N ARG A 68 16.81 -26.61 -17.82
CA ARG A 68 17.74 -27.50 -18.55
C ARG A 68 18.97 -27.87 -17.72
N LYS A 69 19.45 -26.93 -16.88
CA LYS A 69 20.59 -27.14 -15.97
C LYS A 69 20.21 -27.88 -14.68
N GLY A 70 18.94 -28.28 -14.50
CA GLY A 70 18.44 -28.93 -13.28
C GLY A 70 18.44 -28.04 -12.03
N GLN A 71 18.46 -26.72 -12.20
CA GLN A 71 18.57 -25.74 -11.10
C GLN A 71 17.21 -25.20 -10.64
N VAL A 72 16.10 -25.75 -11.13
CA VAL A 72 14.75 -25.43 -10.69
C VAL A 72 14.10 -26.68 -10.13
N THR A 73 13.53 -26.58 -8.95
CA THR A 73 12.76 -27.69 -8.33
C THR A 73 11.34 -27.24 -8.05
N VAL A 74 10.42 -28.21 -8.11
CA VAL A 74 9.02 -28.06 -7.71
C VAL A 74 8.73 -29.20 -6.72
N ASN A 75 8.34 -28.85 -5.49
CA ASN A 75 8.11 -29.82 -4.41
C ASN A 75 9.31 -30.77 -4.21
N GLY A 76 10.54 -30.22 -4.25
CA GLY A 76 11.79 -30.96 -4.10
C GLY A 76 12.23 -31.78 -5.32
N LYS A 77 11.42 -31.87 -6.40
CA LYS A 77 11.76 -32.60 -7.63
C LYS A 77 12.25 -31.64 -8.71
N VAL A 78 13.31 -32.03 -9.43
CA VAL A 78 13.85 -31.23 -10.54
C VAL A 78 12.78 -31.05 -11.63
N ALA A 79 12.51 -29.81 -11.98
CA ALA A 79 11.60 -29.47 -13.06
C ALA A 79 12.30 -29.61 -14.42
N LYS A 80 11.85 -30.53 -15.26
CA LYS A 80 12.42 -30.78 -16.58
C LYS A 80 11.99 -29.76 -17.65
N ALA A 81 10.83 -29.12 -17.45
CA ALA A 81 10.23 -28.21 -18.42
C ALA A 81 9.73 -26.91 -17.74
N ALA A 82 10.05 -25.78 -18.33
CA ALA A 82 9.66 -24.46 -17.80
C ALA A 82 8.17 -24.13 -18.04
N ASP A 83 7.49 -24.89 -18.89
CA ASP A 83 6.05 -24.77 -19.14
C ASP A 83 5.21 -25.71 -18.27
N ALA A 84 5.85 -26.49 -17.38
CA ALA A 84 5.16 -27.27 -16.38
C ALA A 84 4.15 -26.39 -15.60
N LYS A 85 2.98 -26.94 -15.31
CA LYS A 85 1.96 -26.25 -14.53
C LYS A 85 2.29 -26.38 -13.04
N VAL A 86 2.31 -25.25 -12.36
CA VAL A 86 2.49 -25.14 -10.90
C VAL A 86 1.32 -24.37 -10.30
N SER A 87 0.98 -24.70 -9.06
CA SER A 87 -0.04 -24.02 -8.26
C SER A 87 0.60 -23.01 -7.29
N GLU A 88 -0.21 -22.16 -6.69
CA GLU A 88 0.24 -21.22 -5.66
C GLU A 88 0.78 -21.89 -4.38
N ASN A 89 0.41 -23.17 -4.17
CA ASN A 89 0.83 -23.95 -3.00
C ASN A 89 2.08 -24.81 -3.27
N ASP A 90 2.56 -24.86 -4.51
CA ASP A 90 3.76 -25.60 -4.83
C ASP A 90 5.01 -24.88 -4.34
N ILE A 91 5.91 -25.64 -3.72
CA ILE A 91 7.21 -25.11 -3.29
C ILE A 91 8.13 -25.11 -4.50
N VAL A 92 8.34 -23.94 -5.07
CA VAL A 92 9.26 -23.73 -6.19
C VAL A 92 10.59 -23.21 -5.65
N ALA A 93 11.70 -23.83 -6.01
CA ALA A 93 13.02 -23.30 -5.69
C ALA A 93 13.87 -23.13 -6.94
N VAL A 94 14.67 -22.06 -6.97
CA VAL A 94 15.63 -21.75 -8.04
C VAL A 94 17.02 -21.63 -7.40
N LYS A 95 17.95 -22.45 -7.87
CA LYS A 95 19.31 -22.58 -7.30
C LYS A 95 19.29 -22.80 -5.78
N GLY A 96 18.35 -23.62 -5.29
CA GLY A 96 18.17 -23.90 -3.86
C GLY A 96 17.44 -22.82 -3.05
N VAL A 97 17.11 -21.69 -3.64
CA VAL A 97 16.35 -20.61 -2.97
C VAL A 97 14.87 -20.76 -3.27
N GLU A 98 14.07 -20.91 -2.22
CA GLU A 98 12.61 -21.03 -2.35
C GLU A 98 11.98 -19.72 -2.80
N ILE A 99 11.03 -19.82 -3.70
CA ILE A 99 10.22 -18.72 -4.22
C ILE A 99 8.78 -18.92 -3.77
N CYS A 100 8.32 -18.12 -2.81
CA CYS A 100 6.94 -18.11 -2.39
C CYS A 100 6.07 -17.32 -3.39
N TYR A 101 4.97 -17.93 -3.86
CA TYR A 101 4.00 -17.21 -4.66
C TYR A 101 3.28 -16.13 -3.84
N LYS A 102 3.27 -14.91 -4.37
CA LYS A 102 2.50 -13.79 -3.83
C LYS A 102 1.63 -13.23 -4.93
N LYS A 103 0.31 -13.35 -4.77
CA LYS A 103 -0.64 -12.82 -5.75
C LYS A 103 -0.45 -11.33 -5.93
N TYR A 104 -0.34 -10.60 -4.82
CA TYR A 104 -0.12 -9.16 -4.77
C TYR A 104 1.04 -8.81 -3.84
N VAL A 105 1.60 -7.65 -4.04
CA VAL A 105 2.65 -7.07 -3.20
C VAL A 105 2.11 -5.81 -2.53
N TYR A 106 2.44 -5.64 -1.27
CA TYR A 106 2.09 -4.46 -0.47
C TYR A 106 3.36 -3.96 0.20
N ILE A 107 3.74 -2.72 -0.12
CA ILE A 107 4.96 -2.10 0.39
C ILE A 107 4.55 -0.81 1.10
N MET A 108 4.86 -0.71 2.39
CA MET A 108 4.77 0.53 3.13
C MET A 108 6.03 1.34 2.88
N MET A 109 5.86 2.59 2.47
CA MET A 109 6.95 3.53 2.27
C MET A 109 6.72 4.77 3.14
N ASN A 110 7.75 5.21 3.86
CA ASN A 110 7.83 6.55 4.42
C ASN A 110 8.42 7.46 3.35
N LYS A 111 7.56 8.10 2.55
CA LYS A 111 7.96 8.90 1.40
C LYS A 111 8.71 10.16 1.86
N PRO A 112 9.92 10.43 1.37
CA PRO A 112 10.62 11.68 1.61
C PRO A 112 10.03 12.84 0.79
N GLN A 113 10.39 14.07 1.12
CA GLN A 113 10.15 15.23 0.29
C GLN A 113 10.95 15.17 -1.02
N GLY A 114 10.52 15.93 -2.00
CA GLY A 114 11.18 16.02 -3.31
C GLY A 114 10.83 14.91 -4.29
N VAL A 115 10.09 13.89 -3.88
CA VAL A 115 9.69 12.71 -4.67
C VAL A 115 8.19 12.75 -4.98
N VAL A 116 7.81 12.37 -6.19
CA VAL A 116 6.41 12.36 -6.63
C VAL A 116 5.77 10.98 -6.57
N CYS A 117 4.48 10.93 -6.24
CA CYS A 117 3.66 9.72 -6.27
C CYS A 117 3.16 9.45 -7.71
N SER A 118 4.05 9.02 -8.58
CA SER A 118 3.77 8.63 -9.95
C SER A 118 4.48 7.33 -10.29
N THR A 119 4.01 6.64 -11.33
CA THR A 119 4.70 5.48 -11.90
C THR A 119 5.82 5.90 -12.84
N ARG A 120 5.70 7.07 -13.46
CA ARG A 120 6.70 7.71 -14.33
C ARG A 120 6.55 9.23 -14.22
N ASP A 121 7.66 9.91 -14.24
CA ASP A 121 7.71 11.38 -14.30
C ASP A 121 8.96 11.76 -15.11
N GLY A 122 8.86 12.82 -15.91
CA GLY A 122 9.97 13.27 -16.78
C GLY A 122 10.97 14.20 -16.08
N GLU A 123 10.58 14.78 -14.96
CA GLU A 123 11.35 15.84 -14.28
C GLU A 123 11.74 15.49 -12.85
N SER A 124 10.92 14.71 -12.18
CA SER A 124 11.07 14.44 -10.75
C SER A 124 11.24 12.95 -10.49
N LYS A 125 12.07 12.61 -9.51
CA LYS A 125 12.21 11.26 -9.00
C LYS A 125 10.87 10.74 -8.48
N THR A 126 10.52 9.50 -8.82
CA THR A 126 9.26 8.88 -8.43
C THR A 126 9.42 7.97 -7.21
N VAL A 127 8.31 7.67 -6.52
CA VAL A 127 8.30 6.71 -5.41
C VAL A 127 8.72 5.30 -5.85
N LEU A 128 8.52 4.92 -7.11
CA LEU A 128 8.92 3.59 -7.61
C LEU A 128 10.44 3.47 -7.78
N GLU A 129 11.14 4.55 -8.10
CA GLU A 129 12.60 4.57 -8.21
C GLU A 129 13.31 4.42 -6.86
N LEU A 130 12.57 4.59 -5.76
CA LEU A 130 13.07 4.37 -4.40
C LEU A 130 12.91 2.91 -3.95
N VAL A 131 12.14 2.09 -4.68
CA VAL A 131 11.91 0.69 -4.32
C VAL A 131 13.17 -0.13 -4.65
N PRO A 132 13.75 -0.84 -3.67
CA PRO A 132 14.89 -1.72 -3.92
C PRO A 132 14.56 -2.77 -4.99
N PRO A 133 15.50 -3.13 -5.88
CA PRO A 133 15.27 -4.07 -6.98
C PRO A 133 14.68 -5.42 -6.54
N GLU A 134 15.07 -5.91 -5.37
CA GLU A 134 14.58 -7.17 -4.77
C GLU A 134 13.12 -7.09 -4.30
N MET A 135 12.62 -5.88 -4.05
CA MET A 135 11.22 -5.63 -3.66
C MET A 135 10.37 -5.15 -4.82
N PHE A 136 11.00 -4.65 -5.87
CA PHE A 136 10.29 -4.15 -7.05
C PHE A 136 9.54 -5.29 -7.75
N ARG A 137 8.39 -4.99 -8.29
CA ARG A 137 7.58 -5.89 -9.11
C ARG A 137 6.92 -5.08 -10.23
N GLU A 138 6.91 -5.66 -11.41
CA GLU A 138 6.20 -5.05 -12.53
C GLU A 138 4.72 -4.85 -12.19
N GLY A 139 4.19 -3.68 -12.53
CA GLY A 139 2.81 -3.32 -12.19
C GLY A 139 2.62 -2.67 -10.83
N LEU A 140 3.69 -2.44 -10.03
CA LEU A 140 3.59 -1.64 -8.81
C LEU A 140 3.18 -0.20 -9.13
N PHE A 141 2.31 0.35 -8.30
CA PHE A 141 1.89 1.75 -8.34
C PHE A 141 1.55 2.26 -6.93
N PRO A 142 1.61 3.58 -6.70
CA PRO A 142 1.19 4.15 -5.42
C PRO A 142 -0.35 4.14 -5.28
N ALA A 143 -0.85 3.47 -4.25
CA ALA A 143 -2.26 3.49 -3.88
C ALA A 143 -2.59 4.78 -3.11
N GLY A 144 -2.84 5.85 -3.85
CA GLY A 144 -3.00 7.20 -3.37
C GLY A 144 -1.75 8.06 -3.55
N ARG A 145 -1.95 9.36 -3.44
CA ARG A 145 -0.89 10.33 -3.72
C ARG A 145 -0.60 11.17 -2.49
N LEU A 146 0.63 11.63 -2.39
CA LEU A 146 1.09 12.74 -1.57
C LEU A 146 1.78 13.75 -2.48
N ASP A 147 1.71 15.01 -2.10
CA ASP A 147 2.39 16.08 -2.81
C ASP A 147 3.91 15.89 -2.77
N LYS A 148 4.64 16.54 -3.66
CA LYS A 148 6.10 16.44 -3.76
C LYS A 148 6.80 16.81 -2.45
N ASP A 149 6.30 17.83 -1.76
CA ASP A 149 6.80 18.36 -0.50
C ASP A 149 6.16 17.72 0.76
N THR A 150 5.24 16.78 0.60
CA THR A 150 4.59 16.06 1.71
C THR A 150 5.28 14.73 1.95
N GLU A 151 5.52 14.42 3.22
CA GLU A 151 6.16 13.19 3.66
C GLU A 151 5.17 12.10 4.09
N GLY A 152 5.70 10.91 4.37
CA GLY A 152 5.03 9.89 5.16
C GLY A 152 4.43 8.75 4.37
N PHE A 153 3.39 8.14 4.90
CA PHE A 153 2.89 6.86 4.46
C PHE A 153 2.36 6.88 3.02
N VAL A 154 3.02 6.14 2.15
CA VAL A 154 2.53 5.74 0.83
C VAL A 154 2.48 4.22 0.76
N LEU A 155 1.34 3.66 0.36
CA LEU A 155 1.21 2.24 0.05
C LEU A 155 1.52 2.04 -1.44
N LEU A 156 2.51 1.21 -1.75
CA LEU A 156 2.77 0.73 -3.11
C LEU A 156 2.23 -0.68 -3.25
N THR A 157 1.52 -0.96 -4.33
CA THR A 157 0.93 -2.27 -4.58
C THR A 157 0.68 -2.51 -6.07
N ASP A 158 0.49 -3.77 -6.45
CA ASP A 158 -0.04 -4.20 -7.75
C ASP A 158 -1.49 -4.69 -7.65
N ASP A 159 -2.15 -4.53 -6.46
CA ASP A 159 -3.56 -4.83 -6.24
C ASP A 159 -4.46 -3.64 -6.58
N GLY A 160 -4.85 -3.52 -7.84
CA GLY A 160 -5.76 -2.47 -8.30
C GLY A 160 -7.13 -2.49 -7.61
N ALA A 161 -7.63 -3.67 -7.24
CA ALA A 161 -8.92 -3.79 -6.57
C ALA A 161 -8.88 -3.24 -5.14
N LEU A 162 -7.80 -3.51 -4.38
CA LEU A 162 -7.60 -2.91 -3.06
C LEU A 162 -7.43 -1.39 -3.17
N ALA A 163 -6.56 -0.94 -4.07
CA ALA A 163 -6.31 0.49 -4.26
C ALA A 163 -7.60 1.24 -4.62
N HIS A 164 -8.40 0.70 -5.54
CA HIS A 164 -9.70 1.28 -5.89
C HIS A 164 -10.63 1.39 -4.67
N ARG A 165 -10.76 0.34 -3.86
CA ARG A 165 -11.57 0.40 -2.63
C ARG A 165 -11.04 1.43 -1.65
N MET A 166 -9.71 1.48 -1.46
CA MET A 166 -9.06 2.39 -0.50
C MET A 166 -9.17 3.86 -0.91
N LEU A 167 -9.20 4.15 -2.22
CA LEU A 167 -9.25 5.51 -2.76
C LEU A 167 -10.65 5.98 -3.09
N SER A 168 -11.62 5.08 -3.16
CA SER A 168 -13.01 5.40 -3.51
C SER A 168 -13.60 6.41 -2.51
N PRO A 169 -14.19 7.51 -2.98
CA PRO A 169 -14.90 8.46 -2.11
C PRO A 169 -16.01 7.80 -1.29
N LYS A 170 -16.57 6.69 -1.77
CA LYS A 170 -17.67 5.96 -1.10
C LYS A 170 -17.23 5.19 0.14
N THR A 171 -15.96 4.86 0.26
CA THR A 171 -15.43 4.07 1.39
C THR A 171 -14.92 4.92 2.53
N HIS A 172 -14.71 6.22 2.29
CA HIS A 172 -14.29 7.20 3.30
C HIS A 172 -13.11 6.74 4.18
N VAL A 173 -12.17 5.97 3.61
CA VAL A 173 -11.01 5.47 4.36
C VAL A 173 -10.25 6.66 4.95
N PRO A 174 -10.14 6.77 6.30
CA PRO A 174 -9.51 7.90 6.95
C PRO A 174 -8.01 7.97 6.64
N LYS A 175 -7.49 9.18 6.50
CA LYS A 175 -6.07 9.46 6.35
C LYS A 175 -5.69 10.48 7.41
N THR A 176 -4.77 10.09 8.29
CA THR A 176 -4.32 10.93 9.39
C THR A 176 -3.02 11.61 9.01
N TYR A 177 -2.98 12.89 9.21
CA TYR A 177 -1.83 13.75 8.92
C TYR A 177 -1.33 14.42 10.19
N PHE A 178 -0.03 14.38 10.41
CA PHE A 178 0.67 15.30 11.30
C PHE A 178 0.96 16.59 10.52
N VAL A 179 0.67 17.72 11.14
CA VAL A 179 0.76 19.04 10.53
C VAL A 179 1.55 19.96 11.45
N ARG A 180 2.52 20.68 10.89
CA ARG A 180 3.11 21.85 11.55
C ARG A 180 2.71 23.11 10.78
N LEU A 181 2.25 24.11 11.53
CA LEU A 181 1.76 25.37 11.02
C LEU A 181 2.84 26.46 11.17
N ARG A 182 2.70 27.52 10.40
CA ARG A 182 3.53 28.72 10.54
C ARG A 182 3.21 29.48 11.84
N ASP A 183 1.93 29.60 12.12
CA ASP A 183 1.42 30.35 13.29
C ASP A 183 0.70 29.35 14.23
N PRO A 184 0.60 29.66 15.54
CA PRO A 184 -0.15 28.82 16.46
C PRO A 184 -1.58 28.55 15.97
N TRP A 185 -2.07 27.32 16.24
CA TRP A 185 -3.46 26.98 15.96
C TRP A 185 -4.42 27.81 16.82
N GLN A 186 -5.65 28.00 16.36
CA GLN A 186 -6.69 28.77 17.02
C GLN A 186 -7.84 27.87 17.48
N GLU A 187 -8.53 28.24 18.54
CA GLU A 187 -9.63 27.46 19.14
C GLU A 187 -10.76 27.14 18.15
N ASN A 188 -11.03 28.04 17.20
CA ASN A 188 -12.06 27.84 16.18
C ASN A 188 -11.71 26.80 15.11
N TYR A 189 -10.46 26.31 15.05
CA TYR A 189 -10.07 25.34 14.02
C TYR A 189 -10.82 24.01 14.15
N ALA A 190 -10.97 23.51 15.38
CA ALA A 190 -11.69 22.26 15.63
C ALA A 190 -13.12 22.30 15.10
N GLN A 191 -13.85 23.40 15.36
CA GLN A 191 -15.20 23.59 14.87
C GLN A 191 -15.22 23.73 13.32
N ALA A 192 -14.34 24.54 12.74
CA ALA A 192 -14.26 24.75 11.30
C ALA A 192 -13.99 23.46 10.52
N PHE A 193 -13.11 22.58 11.05
CA PHE A 193 -12.87 21.27 10.45
C PHE A 193 -14.07 20.33 10.60
N ALA A 194 -14.71 20.30 11.77
CA ALA A 194 -15.86 19.44 12.05
C ALA A 194 -17.11 19.81 11.22
N GLU A 195 -17.32 21.07 10.91
CA GLU A 195 -18.40 21.53 10.04
C GLU A 195 -18.13 21.28 8.55
N GLY A 196 -16.86 21.07 8.22
CA GLY A 196 -16.38 21.11 6.84
C GLY A 196 -16.32 22.55 6.33
N MET A 197 -15.58 22.77 5.27
CA MET A 197 -15.37 24.13 4.75
C MET A 197 -15.32 24.18 3.24
N THR A 198 -15.61 25.35 2.68
CA THR A 198 -15.41 25.59 1.26
C THR A 198 -14.04 26.23 1.06
N ILE A 199 -13.16 25.51 0.36
CA ILE A 199 -11.83 25.95 -0.01
C ILE A 199 -11.82 26.69 -1.34
N ASP A 200 -10.67 27.23 -1.75
CA ASP A 200 -10.55 27.97 -3.00
C ASP A 200 -11.11 27.21 -4.21
N GLY A 201 -11.69 27.95 -5.15
CA GLY A 201 -12.36 27.37 -6.30
C GLY A 201 -13.77 26.83 -6.00
N GLY A 202 -14.30 27.08 -4.79
CA GLY A 202 -15.67 26.68 -4.43
C GLY A 202 -15.83 25.21 -4.06
N GLU A 203 -14.73 24.46 -3.89
CA GLU A 203 -14.77 23.05 -3.51
C GLU A 203 -15.19 22.88 -2.03
N LYS A 204 -16.28 22.17 -1.79
CA LYS A 204 -16.74 21.81 -0.44
C LYS A 204 -15.96 20.62 0.08
N CYS A 205 -15.29 20.77 1.22
CA CYS A 205 -14.67 19.67 1.97
C CYS A 205 -15.68 19.00 2.88
N LEU A 206 -15.55 17.68 3.01
CA LEU A 206 -16.28 16.92 4.02
C LEU A 206 -15.82 17.33 5.43
N PRO A 207 -16.66 17.11 6.46
CA PRO A 207 -16.25 17.17 7.84
C PRO A 207 -14.96 16.37 8.09
N ALA A 208 -14.07 16.96 8.88
CA ALA A 208 -12.77 16.38 9.21
C ALA A 208 -12.49 16.56 10.71
N GLU A 209 -11.58 15.73 11.23
CA GLU A 209 -11.19 15.84 12.64
C GLU A 209 -9.92 16.67 12.76
N PHE A 210 -9.92 17.57 13.73
CA PHE A 210 -8.75 18.36 14.12
C PHE A 210 -8.42 18.08 15.58
N SER A 211 -7.16 17.80 15.88
CA SER A 211 -6.67 17.61 17.24
C SER A 211 -5.39 18.42 17.44
N ALA A 212 -5.46 19.39 18.32
CA ALA A 212 -4.32 20.22 18.69
C ALA A 212 -3.27 19.42 19.46
N SER A 213 -2.00 19.73 19.26
CA SER A 213 -0.94 19.21 20.13
C SER A 213 -0.99 19.94 21.49
N VAL A 214 -0.86 19.16 22.57
CA VAL A 214 -0.83 19.72 23.93
C VAL A 214 0.50 20.43 24.22
N ASN A 215 1.57 20.00 23.58
CA ASN A 215 2.94 20.45 23.89
C ASN A 215 3.47 21.51 22.92
N CYS A 216 2.91 21.60 21.70
CA CYS A 216 3.41 22.48 20.64
C CYS A 216 2.24 23.25 20.02
N PRO A 217 2.19 24.60 20.18
CA PRO A 217 1.05 25.39 19.72
C PRO A 217 0.94 25.50 18.20
N ASP A 218 1.97 25.15 17.46
CA ASP A 218 2.03 25.12 16.01
C ASP A 218 1.85 23.71 15.41
N GLU A 219 1.68 22.67 16.25
CA GLU A 219 1.49 21.31 15.80
C GLU A 219 0.06 20.80 16.04
N CYS A 220 -0.43 20.03 15.09
CA CYS A 220 -1.75 19.39 15.20
C CYS A 220 -1.82 18.11 14.36
N THR A 221 -2.90 17.37 14.55
CA THR A 221 -3.26 16.19 13.75
C THR A 221 -4.59 16.48 13.06
N VAL A 222 -4.68 16.09 11.77
CA VAL A 222 -5.91 16.19 10.97
C VAL A 222 -6.26 14.81 10.41
N VAL A 223 -7.55 14.42 10.50
CA VAL A 223 -8.06 13.20 9.87
C VAL A 223 -9.03 13.59 8.76
N LEU A 224 -8.71 13.20 7.53
CA LEU A 224 -9.54 13.40 6.35
C LEU A 224 -10.16 12.09 5.89
N HIS A 225 -11.43 12.14 5.47
CA HIS A 225 -12.17 11.02 4.89
C HIS A 225 -12.25 11.06 3.35
N GLU A 226 -11.58 12.02 2.74
CA GLU A 226 -11.47 12.24 1.30
C GLU A 226 -10.03 12.63 0.91
N GLY A 227 -9.79 13.06 -0.32
CA GLY A 227 -8.47 13.53 -0.75
C GLY A 227 -8.57 14.42 -1.97
N LYS A 228 -8.79 15.73 -1.75
CA LYS A 228 -8.74 16.75 -2.80
C LYS A 228 -7.30 17.23 -2.99
N TYR A 229 -7.08 17.91 -4.10
CA TYR A 229 -5.80 18.51 -4.42
C TYR A 229 -5.36 19.49 -3.32
N HIS A 230 -4.19 19.23 -2.72
CA HIS A 230 -3.59 20.01 -1.62
C HIS A 230 -4.56 20.31 -0.46
N GLN A 231 -5.49 19.40 -0.16
CA GLN A 231 -6.64 19.69 0.70
C GLN A 231 -6.25 20.22 2.08
N VAL A 232 -5.34 19.57 2.80
CA VAL A 232 -4.93 20.03 4.14
C VAL A 232 -4.36 21.44 4.08
N LYS A 233 -3.49 21.75 3.12
CA LYS A 233 -2.87 23.06 2.96
C LYS A 233 -3.91 24.14 2.70
N ARG A 234 -4.81 23.90 1.73
CA ARG A 234 -5.88 24.84 1.35
C ARG A 234 -6.90 25.06 2.48
N MET A 235 -7.15 24.03 3.32
CA MET A 235 -8.02 24.20 4.49
C MET A 235 -7.41 25.16 5.51
N PHE A 236 -6.11 25.02 5.81
CA PHE A 236 -5.43 25.96 6.71
C PHE A 236 -5.26 27.35 6.09
N GLU A 237 -5.01 27.46 4.80
CA GLU A 237 -4.97 28.75 4.08
C GLU A 237 -6.32 29.48 4.18
N LYS A 238 -7.43 28.76 4.09
CA LYS A 238 -8.78 29.32 4.31
C LYS A 238 -8.97 29.87 5.72
N LEU A 239 -8.29 29.31 6.71
CA LEU A 239 -8.29 29.76 8.10
C LEU A 239 -7.22 30.86 8.39
N GLY A 240 -6.54 31.36 7.35
CA GLY A 240 -5.52 32.38 7.46
C GLY A 240 -4.15 31.92 7.96
N ASN A 241 -3.93 30.59 8.04
CA ASN A 241 -2.67 29.99 8.46
C ASN A 241 -1.99 29.25 7.29
N LYS A 242 -0.76 28.80 7.48
CA LYS A 242 0.03 28.11 6.47
C LYS A 242 0.63 26.82 7.03
N VAL A 243 0.50 25.72 6.28
CA VAL A 243 1.19 24.49 6.58
C VAL A 243 2.66 24.61 6.15
N VAL A 244 3.58 24.44 7.09
CA VAL A 244 5.03 24.45 6.84
C VAL A 244 5.62 23.04 6.79
N PHE A 245 4.95 22.06 7.42
CA PHE A 245 5.32 20.65 7.33
C PHE A 245 4.06 19.79 7.35
N LEU A 246 4.05 18.77 6.50
CA LEU A 246 2.93 17.83 6.37
C LEU A 246 3.45 16.40 6.22
N LYS A 247 2.96 15.50 7.07
CA LYS A 247 3.32 14.08 7.03
C LYS A 247 2.09 13.20 7.22
N ARG A 248 1.82 12.30 6.29
CA ARG A 248 0.76 11.30 6.49
C ARG A 248 1.27 10.17 7.37
N ILE A 249 0.65 10.01 8.54
CA ILE A 249 1.07 9.06 9.57
C ILE A 249 0.19 7.81 9.68
N LYS A 250 -1.01 7.81 9.06
CA LYS A 250 -1.93 6.66 9.12
C LYS A 250 -2.84 6.62 7.90
N ILE A 251 -3.20 5.43 7.43
CA ILE A 251 -4.24 5.18 6.42
C ILE A 251 -5.17 4.08 6.96
N GLY A 252 -6.46 4.37 7.14
CA GLY A 252 -7.38 3.47 7.83
C GLY A 252 -6.87 3.18 9.23
N GLU A 253 -6.81 1.90 9.58
CA GLU A 253 -6.26 1.47 10.88
C GLU A 253 -4.75 1.20 10.85
N LEU A 254 -4.10 1.30 9.69
CA LEU A 254 -2.68 1.01 9.54
C LEU A 254 -1.83 2.26 9.76
N PRO A 255 -1.09 2.36 10.88
CA PRO A 255 -0.15 3.45 11.12
C PRO A 255 1.11 3.27 10.27
N LEU A 256 1.79 4.40 9.98
CA LEU A 256 3.16 4.38 9.48
C LEU A 256 4.06 3.76 10.54
N ASP A 257 4.87 2.81 10.15
CA ASP A 257 5.85 2.20 11.03
C ASP A 257 6.91 3.26 11.45
N PRO A 258 7.06 3.54 12.75
CA PRO A 258 7.99 4.55 13.22
C PRO A 258 9.46 4.22 12.92
N ASP A 259 9.78 2.94 12.75
CA ASP A 259 11.15 2.47 12.45
C ASP A 259 11.50 2.60 10.97
N LEU A 260 10.55 3.01 10.12
CA LEU A 260 10.83 3.29 8.71
C LEU A 260 11.49 4.68 8.58
N PRO A 261 12.78 4.76 8.24
CA PRO A 261 13.42 6.04 7.92
C PRO A 261 12.83 6.66 6.65
N LEU A 262 13.08 7.95 6.48
CA LEU A 262 12.76 8.70 5.25
C LEU A 262 13.64 8.28 4.09
#